data_2dd804537be0f0621cfe3adb222b45bb
#
_entry.id   2dd804537be0f0621cfe3adb222b45bb
#
_cell.length_a   1.000
_cell.length_b   1.000
_cell.length_c   1.000
_cell.angle_alpha   90.00
_cell.angle_beta   90.00
_cell.angle_gamma   90.00
#
_symmetry.space_group_name_H-M   'P 1'
#
loop_
_entity.id
_entity.type
_entity.pdbx_description
1 polymer ?
#
loop_
_entity_poly.entity_id
_entity_poly.type
_entity_poly.pdbx_seq_one_letter_code
_entity_poly.pdbx_strand_id
1 'polypeptide(L)'
;YNFIGVGRDDGKTKGEYSPVFFNNKKYKVLFHDTFWLSPTPEKVSVGWDASMERICTYGLFENILSKEKIWVFNTHFDHIGNDARKKSTDLILKMIKNVNSNNIPLILTGDFNLEEDDFSIKKIQKQLTDVLKNIEKSNDYYGTYNGFNNKLIFQKRIDYIFIKNLKLKKARHVHLQTPFKGWASDHHPVLSILKF
;
A
#
# COMPACT_ATOMS: atom_id res chain seq x y z
N TYR A 1 -16.28 11.60 -2.07
CA TYR A 1 -14.88 11.16 -2.04
C TYR A 1 -14.15 11.73 -3.24
N ASN A 2 -12.86 12.06 -3.03
CA ASN A 2 -11.91 12.41 -4.08
C ASN A 2 -10.73 11.42 -4.02
N PHE A 3 -9.82 11.51 -5.00
CA PHE A 3 -8.60 10.71 -5.01
C PHE A 3 -7.40 11.53 -5.48
N ILE A 4 -6.20 11.04 -5.18
CA ILE A 4 -4.93 11.46 -5.77
C ILE A 4 -4.28 10.27 -6.47
N GLY A 5 -3.44 10.53 -7.46
CA GLY A 5 -2.71 9.53 -8.24
C GLY A 5 -2.88 9.71 -9.73
N VAL A 6 -2.05 9.01 -10.49
CA VAL A 6 -2.00 9.03 -11.95
C VAL A 6 -1.88 7.61 -12.49
N GLY A 7 -2.14 7.41 -13.77
CA GLY A 7 -1.89 6.15 -14.46
C GLY A 7 -0.38 5.90 -14.64
N ARG A 8 0.06 4.68 -14.38
CA ARG A 8 1.49 4.34 -14.36
C ARG A 8 2.18 4.42 -15.72
N ASP A 9 1.42 4.23 -16.83
CA ASP A 9 2.00 4.10 -18.17
C ASP A 9 2.35 5.46 -18.82
N ASP A 10 1.67 6.54 -18.41
CA ASP A 10 1.86 7.86 -19.02
C ASP A 10 1.97 9.02 -18.01
N GLY A 11 1.84 8.71 -16.73
CA GLY A 11 1.79 9.73 -15.68
C GLY A 11 0.53 10.61 -15.73
N LYS A 12 -0.51 10.15 -16.42
CA LYS A 12 -1.79 10.87 -16.58
C LYS A 12 -2.95 9.92 -16.35
N THR A 13 -3.43 9.28 -17.40
CA THR A 13 -4.67 8.49 -17.36
C THR A 13 -4.52 7.04 -17.84
N LYS A 14 -3.38 6.66 -18.41
CA LYS A 14 -3.15 5.32 -18.94
C LYS A 14 -2.51 4.40 -17.92
N GLY A 15 -2.89 3.13 -17.96
CA GLY A 15 -2.41 2.08 -17.09
C GLY A 15 -3.10 2.06 -15.74
N GLU A 16 -2.63 1.16 -14.90
CA GLU A 16 -3.14 0.97 -13.55
C GLU A 16 -2.68 2.09 -12.63
N TYR A 17 -3.55 2.47 -11.71
CA TYR A 17 -3.27 3.47 -10.67
C TYR A 17 -2.89 2.78 -9.36
N SER A 18 -2.13 3.48 -8.52
CA SER A 18 -2.04 3.23 -7.08
C SER A 18 -2.67 4.41 -6.33
N PRO A 19 -4.00 4.61 -6.45
CA PRO A 19 -4.66 5.84 -5.99
C PRO A 19 -4.85 5.83 -4.47
N VAL A 20 -4.95 7.02 -3.89
CA VAL A 20 -5.42 7.20 -2.52
C VAL A 20 -6.77 7.91 -2.56
N PHE A 21 -7.84 7.18 -2.26
CA PHE A 21 -9.18 7.75 -2.11
C PHE A 21 -9.37 8.29 -0.70
N PHE A 22 -9.99 9.45 -0.57
CA PHE A 22 -10.23 10.08 0.73
C PHE A 22 -11.58 10.79 0.80
N ASN A 23 -12.11 10.91 2.01
CA ASN A 23 -13.32 11.69 2.26
C ASN A 23 -12.97 13.17 2.32
N ASN A 24 -13.28 13.92 1.25
CA ASN A 24 -12.99 15.33 1.10
C ASN A 24 -13.80 16.27 2.04
N LYS A 25 -14.82 15.73 2.73
CA LYS A 25 -15.51 16.45 3.82
C LYS A 25 -14.76 16.38 5.14
N LYS A 26 -13.82 15.42 5.26
CA LYS A 26 -13.03 15.20 6.49
C LYS A 26 -11.56 15.58 6.33
N TYR A 27 -11.02 15.44 5.13
CA TYR A 27 -9.61 15.68 4.85
C TYR A 27 -9.45 16.59 3.64
N LYS A 28 -8.46 17.47 3.71
CA LYS A 28 -7.93 18.21 2.54
C LYS A 28 -6.51 17.72 2.25
N VAL A 29 -6.15 17.75 0.99
CA VAL A 29 -4.80 17.44 0.50
C VAL A 29 -3.96 18.71 0.60
N LEU A 30 -2.82 18.65 1.30
CA LEU A 30 -1.86 19.76 1.38
C LEU A 30 -0.75 19.63 0.32
N PHE A 31 -0.39 18.40 -0.01
CA PHE A 31 0.59 18.04 -1.02
C PHE A 31 0.31 16.64 -1.54
N HIS A 32 0.58 16.38 -2.81
CA HIS A 32 0.60 15.01 -3.34
C HIS A 32 1.52 14.92 -4.56
N ASP A 33 2.02 13.73 -4.80
CA ASP A 33 2.80 13.39 -5.98
C ASP A 33 2.78 11.87 -6.23
N THR A 34 3.30 11.46 -7.37
CA THR A 34 3.48 10.05 -7.75
C THR A 34 4.87 9.87 -8.33
N PHE A 35 5.60 8.86 -7.88
CA PHE A 35 6.91 8.52 -8.43
C PHE A 35 6.96 7.08 -8.93
N TRP A 36 7.80 6.84 -9.94
CA TRP A 36 8.01 5.51 -10.50
C TRP A 36 9.00 4.72 -9.66
N LEU A 37 8.71 3.44 -9.47
CA LEU A 37 9.60 2.51 -8.77
C LEU A 37 10.71 2.05 -9.70
N SER A 38 11.64 2.95 -9.99
CA SER A 38 12.71 2.80 -10.97
C SER A 38 13.95 3.61 -10.58
N PRO A 39 15.07 3.47 -11.34
CA PRO A 39 16.25 4.34 -11.19
C PRO A 39 15.98 5.83 -11.51
N THR A 40 14.89 6.12 -12.21
CA THR A 40 14.47 7.49 -12.61
C THR A 40 13.04 7.76 -12.11
N PRO A 41 12.85 7.92 -10.79
CA PRO A 41 11.53 7.98 -10.18
C PRO A 41 10.70 9.19 -10.59
N GLU A 42 11.31 10.23 -11.13
CA GLU A 42 10.67 11.48 -11.55
C GLU A 42 9.96 11.41 -12.90
N LYS A 43 10.08 10.29 -13.63
CA LYS A 43 9.50 10.12 -14.96
C LYS A 43 9.01 8.70 -15.18
N VAL A 44 8.08 8.54 -16.12
CA VAL A 44 7.58 7.23 -16.56
C VAL A 44 8.75 6.32 -16.95
N SER A 45 8.89 5.22 -16.25
CA SER A 45 10.00 4.28 -16.47
C SER A 45 9.75 2.94 -15.79
N VAL A 46 10.28 1.87 -16.39
CA VAL A 46 10.32 0.53 -15.81
C VAL A 46 11.56 0.40 -14.93
N GLY A 47 11.38 -0.17 -13.75
CA GLY A 47 12.45 -0.31 -12.75
C GLY A 47 13.19 -1.64 -12.81
N TRP A 48 14.51 -1.60 -12.95
CA TRP A 48 15.41 -2.76 -12.81
C TRP A 48 14.98 -3.96 -13.65
N ASP A 49 14.57 -5.07 -12.99
CA ASP A 49 14.06 -6.29 -13.62
C ASP A 49 12.52 -6.39 -13.56
N ALA A 50 11.81 -5.26 -13.35
CA ALA A 50 10.35 -5.23 -13.34
C ALA A 50 9.78 -5.56 -14.73
N SER A 51 8.62 -6.21 -14.74
CA SER A 51 7.90 -6.58 -15.97
C SER A 51 7.18 -5.39 -16.63
N MET A 52 6.93 -4.34 -15.87
CA MET A 52 6.20 -3.14 -16.29
C MET A 52 6.43 -1.98 -15.32
N GLU A 53 5.91 -0.81 -15.67
CA GLU A 53 5.93 0.36 -14.81
C GLU A 53 5.22 0.08 -13.49
N ARG A 54 5.84 0.48 -12.38
CA ARG A 54 5.27 0.45 -11.04
C ARG A 54 5.43 1.80 -10.38
N ILE A 55 4.45 2.20 -9.61
CA ILE A 55 4.39 3.54 -9.02
C ILE A 55 4.09 3.48 -7.53
N CYS A 56 4.44 4.56 -6.85
CA CYS A 56 3.95 4.87 -5.52
C CYS A 56 3.34 6.28 -5.53
N THR A 57 2.06 6.37 -5.23
CA THR A 57 1.35 7.63 -5.01
C THR A 57 1.42 7.99 -3.55
N TYR A 58 1.68 9.26 -3.23
CA TYR A 58 1.72 9.70 -1.84
C TYR A 58 1.14 11.10 -1.68
N GLY A 59 0.69 11.40 -0.47
CA GLY A 59 0.17 12.74 -0.15
C GLY A 59 0.19 13.04 1.33
N LEU A 60 0.25 14.34 1.63
CA LEU A 60 0.06 14.90 2.97
C LEU A 60 -1.37 15.40 3.09
N PHE A 61 -2.09 14.80 4.02
CA PHE A 61 -3.49 15.14 4.31
C PHE A 61 -3.59 15.84 5.65
N GLU A 62 -4.55 16.76 5.76
CA GLU A 62 -4.91 17.41 7.01
C GLU A 62 -6.39 17.16 7.31
N ASN A 63 -6.69 16.69 8.51
CA ASN A 63 -8.06 16.63 9.00
C ASN A 63 -8.63 18.04 9.13
N ILE A 64 -9.78 18.30 8.51
CA ILE A 64 -10.37 19.65 8.43
C ILE A 64 -10.74 20.19 9.82
N LEU A 65 -11.18 19.31 10.73
CA LEU A 65 -11.61 19.70 12.07
C LEU A 65 -10.44 19.72 13.07
N SER A 66 -9.73 18.61 13.23
CA SER A 66 -8.67 18.48 14.24
C SER A 66 -7.34 19.11 13.84
N LYS A 67 -7.15 19.46 12.55
CA LYS A 67 -5.88 19.96 11.96
C LYS A 67 -4.71 18.98 12.04
N GLU A 68 -4.95 17.76 12.49
CA GLU A 68 -3.96 16.69 12.48
C GLU A 68 -3.56 16.34 11.05
N LYS A 69 -2.26 16.11 10.86
CA LYS A 69 -1.69 15.80 9.54
C LYS A 69 -1.25 14.34 9.48
N ILE A 70 -1.35 13.77 8.29
CA ILE A 70 -0.93 12.39 8.04
C ILE A 70 -0.37 12.24 6.62
N TRP A 71 0.76 11.57 6.51
CA TRP A 71 1.26 11.06 5.23
C TRP A 71 0.60 9.74 4.88
N VAL A 72 0.15 9.61 3.64
CA VAL A 72 -0.37 8.34 3.10
C VAL A 72 0.39 8.02 1.82
N PHE A 73 0.91 6.79 1.75
CA PHE A 73 1.58 6.21 0.59
C PHE A 73 0.80 5.00 0.12
N ASN A 74 0.61 4.84 -1.18
CA ASN A 74 0.01 3.64 -1.77
C ASN A 74 0.82 3.17 -2.97
N THR A 75 1.08 1.86 -3.06
CA THR A 75 1.95 1.28 -4.07
C THR A 75 1.46 -0.08 -4.56
N HIS A 76 1.93 -0.49 -5.72
CA HIS A 76 1.79 -1.85 -6.24
C HIS A 76 3.15 -2.31 -6.79
N PHE A 77 3.78 -3.28 -6.13
CA PHE A 77 5.09 -3.79 -6.51
C PHE A 77 5.01 -4.71 -7.73
N ASP A 78 6.15 -4.90 -8.38
CA ASP A 78 6.23 -5.84 -9.49
C ASP A 78 6.05 -7.29 -9.01
N HIS A 79 5.32 -8.08 -9.80
CA HIS A 79 4.99 -9.47 -9.45
C HIS A 79 6.06 -10.48 -9.88
N ILE A 80 7.04 -10.07 -10.73
CA ILE A 80 8.10 -10.94 -11.25
C ILE A 80 9.48 -10.50 -10.73
N GLY A 81 9.85 -9.23 -10.88
CA GLY A 81 11.19 -8.70 -10.64
C GLY A 81 11.61 -8.72 -9.18
N ASN A 82 12.52 -9.59 -8.80
CA ASN A 82 13.02 -9.67 -7.43
C ASN A 82 13.86 -8.45 -7.03
N ASP A 83 14.72 -7.99 -7.92
CA ASP A 83 15.53 -6.79 -7.74
C ASP A 83 14.65 -5.53 -7.70
N ALA A 84 13.64 -5.48 -8.57
CA ALA A 84 12.66 -4.40 -8.58
C ALA A 84 11.96 -4.26 -7.22
N ARG A 85 11.46 -5.36 -6.62
CA ARG A 85 10.82 -5.32 -5.30
C ARG A 85 11.77 -4.86 -4.19
N LYS A 86 13.02 -5.36 -4.17
CA LYS A 86 14.03 -4.95 -3.16
C LYS A 86 14.35 -3.46 -3.28
N LYS A 87 14.65 -2.99 -4.49
CA LYS A 87 15.04 -1.60 -4.73
C LYS A 87 13.85 -0.63 -4.61
N SER A 88 12.64 -1.08 -4.95
CA SER A 88 11.40 -0.33 -4.69
C SER A 88 11.19 -0.10 -3.20
N THR A 89 11.44 -1.11 -2.37
CA THR A 89 11.41 -0.98 -0.91
C THR A 89 12.38 0.10 -0.44
N ASP A 90 13.63 0.08 -0.93
CA ASP A 90 14.65 1.06 -0.55
C ASP A 90 14.26 2.47 -0.99
N LEU A 91 13.74 2.60 -2.20
CA LEU A 91 13.29 3.87 -2.75
C LEU A 91 12.13 4.45 -1.93
N ILE A 92 11.11 3.66 -1.61
CA ILE A 92 9.97 4.12 -0.80
C ILE A 92 10.42 4.54 0.59
N LEU A 93 11.25 3.75 1.28
CA LEU A 93 11.77 4.11 2.60
C LEU A 93 12.63 5.38 2.57
N LYS A 94 13.42 5.58 1.51
CA LYS A 94 14.18 6.80 1.27
C LYS A 94 13.24 8.00 1.05
N MET A 95 12.21 7.86 0.21
CA MET A 95 11.22 8.91 -0.03
C MET A 95 10.47 9.30 1.25
N ILE A 96 10.01 8.31 2.02
CA ILE A 96 9.39 8.55 3.34
C ILE A 96 10.32 9.38 4.24
N LYS A 97 11.59 9.01 4.34
CA LYS A 97 12.57 9.75 5.15
C LYS A 97 12.75 11.19 4.66
N ASN A 98 12.81 11.39 3.35
CA ASN A 98 13.03 12.70 2.75
C ASN A 98 11.86 13.67 2.99
N VAL A 99 10.59 13.18 2.77
CA VAL A 99 9.41 14.06 2.87
C VAL A 99 8.89 14.20 4.29
N ASN A 100 9.19 13.25 5.18
CA ASN A 100 8.68 13.19 6.54
C ASN A 100 9.76 13.45 7.60
N SER A 101 10.59 14.47 7.40
CA SER A 101 11.62 14.89 8.38
C SER A 101 11.01 15.28 9.74
N ASN A 102 9.79 15.80 9.75
CA ASN A 102 9.06 16.21 10.96
C ASN A 102 8.37 15.06 11.69
N ASN A 103 8.57 13.82 11.22
CA ASN A 103 8.04 12.60 11.86
C ASN A 103 6.50 12.62 12.06
N ILE A 104 5.78 13.22 11.10
CA ILE A 104 4.31 13.23 11.05
C ILE A 104 3.80 11.78 10.98
N PRO A 105 2.65 11.44 11.58
CA PRO A 105 1.99 10.14 11.41
C PRO A 105 1.91 9.70 9.94
N LEU A 106 2.11 8.39 9.69
CA LEU A 106 2.25 7.88 8.34
C LEU A 106 1.54 6.52 8.19
N ILE A 107 0.93 6.34 7.03
CA ILE A 107 0.39 5.07 6.54
C ILE A 107 1.08 4.75 5.21
N LEU A 108 1.56 3.51 5.06
CA LEU A 108 2.01 2.93 3.79
C LEU A 108 1.15 1.71 3.49
N THR A 109 0.45 1.71 2.35
CA THR A 109 -0.42 0.63 1.91
C THR A 109 0.00 0.10 0.55
N GLY A 110 -0.47 -1.09 0.20
CA GLY A 110 -0.36 -1.59 -1.17
C GLY A 110 -0.33 -3.11 -1.27
N ASP A 111 -0.36 -3.56 -2.52
CA ASP A 111 0.07 -4.89 -2.92
C ASP A 111 1.58 -4.89 -3.12
N PHE A 112 2.28 -5.60 -2.23
CA PHE A 112 3.75 -5.69 -2.29
C PHE A 112 4.22 -6.90 -3.11
N ASN A 113 3.32 -7.77 -3.55
CA ASN A 113 3.64 -9.03 -4.24
C ASN A 113 4.70 -9.88 -3.49
N LEU A 114 4.75 -9.76 -2.16
CA LEU A 114 5.71 -10.39 -1.25
C LEU A 114 5.00 -10.88 0.01
N GLU A 115 5.34 -12.08 0.47
CA GLU A 115 4.86 -12.62 1.74
C GLU A 115 5.67 -12.06 2.93
N GLU A 116 5.15 -12.21 4.15
CA GLU A 116 5.68 -11.56 5.36
C GLU A 116 7.11 -11.98 5.76
N ASP A 117 7.57 -13.14 5.30
CA ASP A 117 8.92 -13.66 5.55
C ASP A 117 9.98 -13.13 4.58
N ASP A 118 9.57 -12.43 3.51
CA ASP A 118 10.48 -11.78 2.57
C ASP A 118 11.34 -10.71 3.25
N PHE A 119 12.58 -10.60 2.78
CA PHE A 119 13.55 -9.64 3.29
C PHE A 119 13.04 -8.18 3.19
N SER A 120 12.35 -7.83 2.11
CA SER A 120 11.85 -6.48 1.87
C SER A 120 10.73 -6.12 2.85
N ILE A 121 9.80 -7.05 3.11
CA ILE A 121 8.74 -6.86 4.12
C ILE A 121 9.37 -6.72 5.52
N LYS A 122 10.32 -7.59 5.87
CA LYS A 122 11.07 -7.47 7.13
C LYS A 122 11.85 -6.15 7.25
N LYS A 123 12.35 -5.61 6.14
CA LYS A 123 13.02 -4.32 6.10
C LYS A 123 12.06 -3.16 6.37
N ILE A 124 10.85 -3.20 5.80
CA ILE A 124 9.80 -2.22 6.11
C ILE A 124 9.40 -2.32 7.59
N GLN A 125 9.19 -3.54 8.11
CA GLN A 125 8.81 -3.80 9.52
C GLN A 125 9.83 -3.31 10.55
N LYS A 126 11.10 -3.08 10.18
CA LYS A 126 12.10 -2.44 11.05
C LYS A 126 11.84 -0.94 11.28
N GLN A 127 11.08 -0.29 10.42
CA GLN A 127 10.84 1.16 10.46
C GLN A 127 9.37 1.51 10.67
N LEU A 128 8.46 0.65 10.24
CA LEU A 128 7.01 0.81 10.29
C LEU A 128 6.36 -0.40 10.96
N THR A 129 5.25 -0.19 11.63
CA THR A 129 4.48 -1.26 12.26
C THR A 129 3.50 -1.85 11.24
N ASP A 130 3.59 -3.13 10.95
CA ASP A 130 2.57 -3.88 10.22
C ASP A 130 1.36 -4.11 11.12
N VAL A 131 0.18 -3.68 10.70
CA VAL A 131 -1.04 -3.76 11.51
C VAL A 131 -1.53 -5.19 11.75
N LEU A 132 -1.04 -6.17 10.98
CA LEU A 132 -1.39 -7.58 11.09
C LEU A 132 -0.17 -8.50 11.24
N LYS A 133 0.94 -7.98 11.80
CA LYS A 133 2.21 -8.71 11.95
C LYS A 133 2.09 -10.08 12.64
N ASN A 134 1.15 -10.24 13.56
CA ASN A 134 0.99 -11.45 14.37
C ASN A 134 -0.23 -12.29 13.96
N ILE A 135 -0.76 -12.10 12.76
CA ILE A 135 -1.83 -12.97 12.26
C ILE A 135 -1.25 -14.37 11.99
N GLU A 136 -1.90 -15.41 12.54
CA GLU A 136 -1.45 -16.78 12.35
C GLU A 136 -1.72 -17.27 10.93
N LYS A 137 -0.75 -17.93 10.29
CA LYS A 137 -0.89 -18.51 8.94
C LYS A 137 -1.94 -19.63 8.88
N SER A 138 -2.23 -20.27 10.00
CA SER A 138 -3.30 -21.27 10.14
C SER A 138 -4.70 -20.67 10.19
N ASN A 139 -4.82 -19.35 10.32
CA ASN A 139 -6.09 -18.68 10.34
C ASN A 139 -6.71 -18.64 8.93
N ASP A 140 -7.96 -19.06 8.78
CA ASP A 140 -8.71 -19.02 7.51
C ASP A 140 -8.79 -17.63 6.88
N TYR A 141 -8.53 -16.59 7.69
CA TYR A 141 -8.50 -15.18 7.28
C TYR A 141 -7.09 -14.62 7.13
N TYR A 142 -6.07 -15.48 6.99
CA TYR A 142 -4.67 -15.05 6.88
C TYR A 142 -4.37 -14.34 5.57
N GLY A 143 -4.81 -14.91 4.45
CA GLY A 143 -4.40 -14.47 3.12
C GLY A 143 -5.15 -13.25 2.61
N THR A 144 -4.53 -12.53 1.67
CA THR A 144 -5.15 -11.44 0.91
C THR A 144 -5.33 -11.76 -0.56
N TYR A 145 -4.52 -12.64 -1.14
CA TYR A 145 -4.65 -13.06 -2.53
C TYR A 145 -5.48 -14.35 -2.64
N ASN A 146 -6.58 -14.31 -3.39
CA ASN A 146 -7.47 -15.43 -3.62
C ASN A 146 -7.49 -15.92 -5.08
N GLY A 147 -7.04 -15.10 -6.05
CA GLY A 147 -7.02 -15.45 -7.48
C GLY A 147 -8.38 -15.86 -8.02
N PHE A 148 -9.49 -15.33 -7.48
CA PHE A 148 -10.88 -15.75 -7.73
C PHE A 148 -11.18 -17.21 -7.39
N ASN A 149 -10.30 -17.90 -6.65
CA ASN A 149 -10.51 -19.29 -6.24
C ASN A 149 -11.23 -19.39 -4.90
N ASN A 150 -12.46 -19.89 -4.91
CA ASN A 150 -13.29 -20.03 -3.71
C ASN A 150 -12.89 -21.22 -2.81
N LYS A 151 -11.91 -22.04 -3.22
CA LYS A 151 -11.50 -23.26 -2.51
C LYS A 151 -10.17 -23.13 -1.78
N LEU A 152 -9.48 -21.99 -1.88
CA LEU A 152 -8.19 -21.78 -1.22
C LEU A 152 -8.39 -21.58 0.29
N ILE A 153 -7.84 -22.52 1.06
CA ILE A 153 -7.83 -22.46 2.53
C ILE A 153 -6.69 -21.57 3.02
N PHE A 154 -5.51 -21.66 2.37
CA PHE A 154 -4.34 -20.83 2.69
C PHE A 154 -4.04 -19.92 1.52
N GLN A 155 -4.27 -18.63 1.72
CA GLN A 155 -4.03 -17.61 0.71
C GLN A 155 -2.75 -16.86 1.05
N LYS A 156 -2.01 -16.44 0.03
CA LYS A 156 -0.84 -15.59 0.20
C LYS A 156 -1.24 -14.24 0.76
N ARG A 157 -0.51 -13.78 1.78
CA ARG A 157 -0.64 -12.44 2.33
C ARG A 157 0.38 -11.55 1.63
N ILE A 158 -0.10 -10.73 0.69
CA ILE A 158 0.76 -9.85 -0.12
C ILE A 158 0.33 -8.38 -0.07
N ASP A 159 -0.84 -8.11 0.53
CA ASP A 159 -1.36 -6.76 0.76
C ASP A 159 -1.16 -6.35 2.22
N TYR A 160 -0.65 -5.14 2.43
CA TYR A 160 -0.28 -4.68 3.77
C TYR A 160 -0.76 -3.26 4.04
N ILE A 161 -0.94 -2.98 5.34
CA ILE A 161 -1.01 -1.63 5.91
C ILE A 161 0.11 -1.53 6.94
N PHE A 162 1.07 -0.65 6.68
CA PHE A 162 2.12 -0.28 7.62
C PHE A 162 1.85 1.10 8.19
N ILE A 163 2.13 1.30 9.46
CA ILE A 163 1.88 2.57 10.15
C ILE A 163 3.11 3.04 10.93
N LYS A 164 3.19 4.36 11.14
CA LYS A 164 4.14 4.99 12.05
C LYS A 164 3.46 6.14 12.79
N ASN A 165 3.71 6.25 14.10
CA ASN A 165 3.16 7.28 14.99
C ASN A 165 1.61 7.32 15.02
N LEU A 166 0.99 6.16 14.88
CA LEU A 166 -0.45 5.94 14.99
C LEU A 166 -0.72 4.79 15.95
N LYS A 167 -1.83 4.84 16.66
CA LYS A 167 -2.30 3.74 17.52
C LYS A 167 -3.25 2.84 16.75
N LEU A 168 -2.90 1.56 16.63
CA LEU A 168 -3.79 0.55 16.07
C LEU A 168 -4.90 0.24 17.08
N LYS A 169 -6.16 0.33 16.64
CA LYS A 169 -7.35 -0.10 17.39
C LYS A 169 -7.85 -1.45 16.95
N LYS A 170 -7.91 -1.68 15.63
CA LYS A 170 -8.38 -2.93 15.04
C LYS A 170 -7.78 -3.08 13.65
N ALA A 171 -7.45 -4.31 13.26
CA ALA A 171 -7.14 -4.67 11.89
C ALA A 171 -7.68 -6.06 11.57
N ARG A 172 -7.98 -6.30 10.29
CA ARG A 172 -8.38 -7.60 9.77
C ARG A 172 -8.29 -7.63 8.25
N HIS A 173 -8.16 -8.81 7.67
CA HIS A 173 -8.54 -9.04 6.28
C HIS A 173 -10.07 -9.19 6.19
N VAL A 174 -10.64 -8.79 5.06
CA VAL A 174 -12.10 -8.80 4.86
C VAL A 174 -12.45 -9.85 3.82
N HIS A 175 -12.84 -11.03 4.28
CA HIS A 175 -13.20 -12.17 3.43
C HIS A 175 -14.74 -12.23 3.28
N LEU A 176 -15.28 -11.34 2.46
CA LEU A 176 -16.71 -11.28 2.19
C LEU A 176 -16.99 -11.69 0.74
N GLN A 177 -17.75 -12.76 0.59
CA GLN A 177 -18.25 -13.17 -0.71
C GLN A 177 -19.38 -12.26 -1.18
N THR A 178 -19.50 -12.12 -2.49
CA THR A 178 -20.65 -11.50 -3.13
C THR A 178 -21.89 -12.36 -2.92
N PRO A 179 -23.12 -11.82 -3.14
CA PRO A 179 -24.35 -12.62 -3.11
C PRO A 179 -24.34 -13.85 -4.02
N PHE A 180 -23.51 -13.83 -5.07
CA PHE A 180 -23.35 -14.94 -6.02
C PHE A 180 -22.25 -15.95 -5.62
N LYS A 181 -21.78 -15.92 -4.37
CA LYS A 181 -20.74 -16.79 -3.81
C LYS A 181 -19.38 -16.70 -4.53
N GLY A 182 -19.12 -15.59 -5.23
CA GLY A 182 -17.82 -15.25 -5.81
C GLY A 182 -17.12 -14.16 -5.01
N TRP A 183 -15.87 -13.87 -5.35
CA TRP A 183 -15.11 -12.74 -4.80
C TRP A 183 -15.31 -11.49 -5.66
N ALA A 184 -15.38 -10.33 -5.04
CA ALA A 184 -15.50 -9.05 -5.74
C ALA A 184 -14.18 -8.61 -6.42
N SER A 185 -13.07 -9.19 -5.98
CA SER A 185 -11.71 -8.99 -6.48
C SER A 185 -10.92 -10.28 -6.25
N ASP A 186 -9.83 -10.48 -6.98
CA ASP A 186 -8.83 -11.52 -6.74
C ASP A 186 -7.99 -11.26 -5.48
N HIS A 187 -8.14 -10.09 -4.87
CA HIS A 187 -7.58 -9.75 -3.57
C HIS A 187 -8.66 -9.44 -2.54
N HIS A 188 -8.39 -9.76 -1.28
CA HIS A 188 -9.22 -9.40 -0.15
C HIS A 188 -8.79 -8.05 0.45
N PRO A 189 -9.72 -7.15 0.76
CA PRO A 189 -9.38 -5.89 1.41
C PRO A 189 -8.71 -6.07 2.77
N VAL A 190 -7.71 -5.25 3.07
CA VAL A 190 -7.15 -5.08 4.41
C VAL A 190 -7.79 -3.86 5.05
N LEU A 191 -8.37 -4.04 6.23
CA LEU A 191 -9.03 -2.98 7.00
C LEU A 191 -8.25 -2.70 8.28
N SER A 192 -8.01 -1.43 8.58
CA SER A 192 -7.52 -1.00 9.90
C SER A 192 -8.30 0.19 10.45
N ILE A 193 -8.46 0.25 11.77
CA ILE A 193 -8.97 1.39 12.51
C ILE A 193 -7.81 1.95 13.32
N LEU A 194 -7.46 3.19 13.03
CA LEU A 194 -6.30 3.88 13.59
C LEU A 194 -6.74 5.10 14.39
N LYS A 195 -5.90 5.50 15.35
CA LYS A 195 -6.06 6.73 16.13
C LYS A 195 -4.72 7.47 16.15
N PHE A 196 -4.79 8.79 16.05
CA PHE A 196 -3.70 9.69 16.34
C PHE A 196 -3.30 9.62 17.80
#